data_76b811b6668e9d88995011ecb30b9be9
#
_entry.id   76b811b6668e9d88995011ecb30b9be9
#
_cell.length_a   1.000
_cell.length_b   1.000
_cell.length_c   1.000
_cell.angle_alpha   90.00
_cell.angle_beta   90.00
_cell.angle_gamma   90.00
#
_symmetry.space_group_name_H-M   'P 1'
#
loop_
_entity.id
_entity.type
_entity.pdbx_description
1 polymer ?
#
loop_
_entity_poly.entity_id
_entity_poly.type
_entity_poly.pdbx_seq_one_letter_code
_entity_poly.pdbx_strand_id
1 'polypeptide(L)'
;MPCAEGSLFLNDTRVKRSQIRCKLACRRIFELGIIGGKIPFDPNIIVLKESPGSMSKKKNRKIIPYRRPHNLNVGVIIFGIIFLYMLFNMFAYFRRDKVQFYEVVEGGIVNNKQYTGLILRDEQVRNAQNSGYINYYLREGKRASVGTRIYSLDETGRLDSLLKENGVENQALPDENLADLKKQLSSYVLSMSDEKFDSIYDARYSLEASVMEYSSFSALDQLDKISQDSSLVFEQVRSDTAGVVSYGIDSYESLQPSDIEAESFNKANYTKNIHKSGDLIESGTPAYKIASSENWSIVFPLSNDDASLYADKTSLSVDFKDYDLKTTADYSTFTGKDGAVYGKLDMNRYMAQFIMDRFIDFEIEQPQAKGLKIPVSAVTEKNFYMLPKSYAAQGGDSMDIGFNKEIYDANGTSILFVPANIGFEDDEFYYIAVDEEGDFKAGDYIVRPESSDRY
;
A
#
# COMPACT_ATOMS: atom_id res chain seq x y z
N MET A 1 28.85 31.33 15.93
CA MET A 1 28.55 32.60 15.21
C MET A 1 28.98 32.45 13.76
N PRO A 2 28.19 32.82 12.76
CA PRO A 2 26.85 33.40 12.79
C PRO A 2 25.76 32.58 12.02
N CYS A 3 24.56 33.03 12.25
CA CYS A 3 23.26 32.76 11.62
C CYS A 3 23.26 32.72 10.09
N ALA A 4 22.45 31.87 9.52
CA ALA A 4 21.90 32.05 8.21
C ALA A 4 20.40 31.66 8.22
N GLU A 5 19.61 32.60 7.82
CA GLU A 5 18.18 32.62 7.65
C GLU A 5 17.70 31.57 6.65
N GLY A 6 16.71 30.79 7.02
CA GLY A 6 15.99 29.92 6.12
C GLY A 6 14.64 30.52 5.79
N SER A 7 14.48 30.96 4.55
CA SER A 7 13.21 31.43 4.00
C SER A 7 12.28 30.24 3.74
N LEU A 8 11.10 30.26 4.37
CA LEU A 8 9.95 29.41 4.05
C LEU A 8 9.40 29.80 2.67
N PHE A 9 9.56 28.92 1.69
CA PHE A 9 8.73 28.92 0.49
C PHE A 9 7.57 27.92 0.69
N LEU A 10 6.43 28.43 1.05
CA LEU A 10 5.15 27.73 0.96
C LEU A 10 4.73 27.68 -0.51
N ASN A 11 4.87 26.52 -1.11
CA ASN A 11 4.45 26.27 -2.48
C ASN A 11 2.92 26.13 -2.56
N ASP A 12 2.31 27.15 -3.12
CA ASP A 12 0.87 27.26 -3.41
C ASP A 12 0.49 26.40 -4.63
N THR A 13 0.63 25.09 -4.52
CA THR A 13 0.27 24.15 -5.61
C THR A 13 -1.17 23.61 -5.50
N ARG A 14 -1.89 23.87 -4.40
CA ARG A 14 -3.29 23.40 -4.24
C ARG A 14 -4.32 24.26 -4.99
N VAL A 15 -4.09 25.53 -5.15
CA VAL A 15 -5.04 26.44 -5.81
C VAL A 15 -5.05 26.26 -7.33
N LYS A 16 -3.91 25.92 -7.94
CA LYS A 16 -3.85 25.68 -9.39
C LYS A 16 -4.51 24.38 -9.85
N ARG A 17 -4.53 23.34 -9.01
CA ARG A 17 -5.20 22.06 -9.34
C ARG A 17 -6.72 22.14 -9.31
N SER A 18 -7.31 22.97 -8.47
CA SER A 18 -8.77 23.17 -8.44
C SER A 18 -9.30 23.93 -9.65
N GLN A 19 -8.54 24.92 -10.17
CA GLN A 19 -8.91 25.66 -11.36
C GLN A 19 -8.79 24.86 -12.65
N ILE A 20 -7.85 23.94 -12.74
CA ILE A 20 -7.69 23.05 -13.90
C ILE A 20 -8.81 22.00 -13.96
N ARG A 21 -9.26 21.48 -12.80
CA ARG A 21 -10.41 20.56 -12.75
C ARG A 21 -11.74 21.22 -13.13
N CYS A 22 -11.94 22.49 -12.78
CA CYS A 22 -13.13 23.23 -13.21
C CYS A 22 -13.16 23.48 -14.72
N LYS A 23 -12.01 23.79 -15.35
CA LYS A 23 -11.94 23.99 -16.82
C LYS A 23 -12.16 22.69 -17.61
N LEU A 24 -11.72 21.55 -17.11
CA LEU A 24 -11.95 20.25 -17.76
C LEU A 24 -13.39 19.75 -17.59
N ALA A 25 -14.04 20.03 -16.48
CA ALA A 25 -15.46 19.70 -16.29
C ALA A 25 -16.38 20.52 -17.20
N CYS A 26 -16.11 21.80 -17.41
CA CYS A 26 -16.86 22.63 -18.36
C CYS A 26 -16.67 22.22 -19.83
N ARG A 27 -15.50 21.68 -20.19
CA ARG A 27 -15.24 21.24 -21.58
C ARG A 27 -15.95 19.91 -21.90
N ARG A 28 -16.18 19.02 -20.93
CA ARG A 28 -16.92 17.76 -21.11
C ARG A 28 -18.44 17.91 -21.20
N ILE A 29 -19.00 18.99 -20.67
CA ILE A 29 -20.45 19.27 -20.76
C ILE A 29 -20.80 19.82 -22.15
N PHE A 30 -19.83 20.38 -22.88
CA PHE A 30 -20.05 20.92 -24.23
C PHE A 30 -19.94 19.86 -25.35
N GLU A 31 -19.40 18.70 -25.07
CA GLU A 31 -19.28 17.60 -26.05
C GLU A 31 -20.42 16.56 -26.00
N LEU A 32 -21.31 16.65 -25.02
CA LEU A 32 -22.54 15.84 -24.99
C LEU A 32 -23.68 16.67 -25.63
N GLY A 33 -23.70 16.65 -26.94
CA GLY A 33 -24.72 17.29 -27.79
C GLY A 33 -26.11 16.71 -27.55
N ILE A 34 -26.91 17.34 -26.70
CA ILE A 34 -28.35 17.19 -26.66
C ILE A 34 -28.91 18.62 -26.65
N ILE A 35 -29.37 19.07 -27.72
CA ILE A 35 -30.51 19.89 -28.13
C ILE A 35 -30.17 20.55 -29.46
N GLY A 36 -30.76 20.03 -30.52
CA GLY A 36 -30.72 20.57 -31.85
C GLY A 36 -31.63 21.79 -31.97
N GLY A 37 -31.09 22.86 -32.48
CA GLY A 37 -31.81 24.05 -32.84
C GLY A 37 -30.89 24.94 -33.67
N LYS A 38 -30.82 24.71 -34.97
CA LYS A 38 -30.14 25.59 -35.92
C LYS A 38 -30.93 26.88 -36.06
N ILE A 39 -30.36 28.01 -35.66
CA ILE A 39 -30.80 29.36 -36.07
C ILE A 39 -29.79 29.84 -37.13
N PRO A 40 -30.23 30.14 -38.33
CA PRO A 40 -29.33 30.65 -39.39
C PRO A 40 -28.94 32.09 -39.11
N PHE A 41 -27.66 32.37 -39.14
CA PHE A 41 -27.08 33.70 -39.08
C PHE A 41 -27.00 34.25 -40.49
N ASP A 42 -27.74 35.35 -40.77
CA ASP A 42 -27.74 36.07 -42.06
C ASP A 42 -26.64 37.16 -42.01
N PRO A 43 -25.66 37.17 -42.92
CA PRO A 43 -24.53 38.08 -42.83
C PRO A 43 -24.72 39.41 -43.63
N ASN A 44 -25.94 39.90 -43.88
CA ASN A 44 -26.17 41.14 -44.61
C ASN A 44 -26.80 42.22 -43.74
N ILE A 45 -26.00 42.93 -42.92
CA ILE A 45 -26.37 44.22 -42.36
C ILE A 45 -25.62 45.30 -43.13
N ILE A 46 -26.39 46.00 -43.94
CA ILE A 46 -26.01 47.14 -44.77
C ILE A 46 -25.55 48.29 -43.86
N VAL A 47 -24.34 48.76 -44.12
CA VAL A 47 -23.80 49.98 -43.54
C VAL A 47 -24.43 51.17 -44.30
N LEU A 48 -25.26 51.95 -43.64
CA LEU A 48 -25.75 53.23 -44.19
C LEU A 48 -24.78 54.35 -43.77
N LYS A 49 -24.25 54.96 -44.75
CA LYS A 49 -23.32 56.08 -44.78
C LYS A 49 -24.06 57.39 -44.45
N GLU A 50 -23.65 58.11 -43.45
CA GLU A 50 -24.13 59.47 -43.18
C GLU A 50 -23.66 60.45 -44.21
N SER A 51 -24.56 61.34 -44.69
CA SER A 51 -24.24 62.54 -45.40
C SER A 51 -24.77 63.76 -44.69
N PRO A 52 -24.04 64.90 -44.64
CA PRO A 52 -24.36 66.03 -43.86
C PRO A 52 -25.33 66.99 -44.59
N GLY A 53 -26.39 67.42 -43.94
CA GLY A 53 -27.38 68.32 -44.49
C GLY A 53 -27.93 69.28 -43.43
N SER A 54 -27.48 70.54 -43.58
CA SER A 54 -28.20 71.83 -43.43
C SER A 54 -28.88 72.16 -42.10
N MET A 55 -28.36 73.23 -41.47
CA MET A 55 -28.95 74.04 -40.44
C MET A 55 -30.33 74.60 -40.76
N SER A 56 -31.28 74.43 -39.84
CA SER A 56 -32.46 75.28 -39.74
C SER A 56 -32.76 75.60 -38.30
N LYS A 57 -32.74 76.90 -37.94
CA LYS A 57 -33.14 77.44 -36.64
C LYS A 57 -34.64 77.29 -36.45
N LYS A 58 -35.06 76.65 -35.35
CA LYS A 58 -36.44 76.75 -34.84
C LYS A 58 -36.53 76.74 -33.33
N LYS A 59 -37.04 77.84 -32.86
CA LYS A 59 -37.92 78.17 -31.69
C LYS A 59 -37.91 77.22 -30.51
N ASN A 60 -37.55 77.78 -29.39
CA ASN A 60 -37.79 77.26 -27.99
C ASN A 60 -39.24 76.85 -27.75
N ARG A 61 -39.50 75.59 -27.69
CA ARG A 61 -40.72 75.04 -27.10
C ARG A 61 -40.35 74.53 -25.65
N LYS A 62 -41.06 75.04 -24.66
CA LYS A 62 -40.93 74.54 -23.26
C LYS A 62 -41.25 73.06 -23.24
N ILE A 63 -40.24 72.23 -22.91
CA ILE A 63 -40.40 70.82 -22.69
C ILE A 63 -41.05 70.64 -21.30
N ILE A 64 -42.30 70.19 -21.28
CA ILE A 64 -42.96 69.77 -20.07
C ILE A 64 -42.49 68.29 -19.81
N PRO A 65 -41.89 67.99 -18.69
CA PRO A 65 -41.50 66.61 -18.38
C PRO A 65 -42.75 65.75 -18.24
N TYR A 66 -42.96 64.85 -19.14
CA TYR A 66 -44.02 63.84 -19.07
C TYR A 66 -43.61 62.82 -18.04
N ARG A 67 -44.22 62.82 -16.83
CA ARG A 67 -44.12 61.74 -15.86
C ARG A 67 -44.86 60.55 -16.42
N ARG A 68 -44.13 59.54 -16.88
CA ARG A 68 -44.69 58.25 -17.24
C ARG A 68 -45.30 57.62 -15.98
N PRO A 69 -46.57 57.28 -15.96
CA PRO A 69 -47.13 56.51 -14.87
C PRO A 69 -46.38 55.16 -14.80
N HIS A 70 -45.87 54.81 -13.67
CA HIS A 70 -45.35 53.49 -13.42
C HIS A 70 -46.53 52.51 -13.46
N ASN A 71 -46.81 51.96 -14.62
CA ASN A 71 -47.71 50.84 -14.74
C ASN A 71 -47.01 49.66 -14.10
N LEU A 72 -47.24 49.45 -12.79
CA LEU A 72 -46.87 48.25 -12.11
C LEU A 72 -47.63 47.07 -12.77
N ASN A 73 -46.93 46.32 -13.62
CA ASN A 73 -47.53 45.16 -14.22
C ASN A 73 -47.73 44.08 -13.13
N VAL A 74 -48.99 43.85 -12.78
CA VAL A 74 -49.39 42.89 -11.75
C VAL A 74 -48.77 41.52 -12.00
N GLY A 75 -48.54 41.15 -13.24
CA GLY A 75 -47.82 39.92 -13.62
C GLY A 75 -46.38 39.87 -13.11
N VAL A 76 -45.66 41.02 -13.09
CA VAL A 76 -44.29 41.07 -12.54
C VAL A 76 -44.27 40.88 -11.02
N ILE A 77 -45.31 41.42 -10.33
CA ILE A 77 -45.42 41.20 -8.88
C ILE A 77 -45.71 39.77 -8.55
N ILE A 78 -46.65 39.12 -9.26
CA ILE A 78 -46.97 37.69 -9.08
C ILE A 78 -45.77 36.81 -9.40
N PHE A 79 -45.05 37.10 -10.48
CA PHE A 79 -43.83 36.37 -10.85
C PHE A 79 -42.75 36.54 -9.78
N GLY A 80 -42.55 37.75 -9.25
CA GLY A 80 -41.62 38.03 -8.15
C GLY A 80 -41.92 37.21 -6.91
N ILE A 81 -43.20 37.11 -6.52
CA ILE A 81 -43.61 36.30 -5.36
C ILE A 81 -43.34 34.83 -5.58
N ILE A 82 -43.70 34.29 -6.77
CA ILE A 82 -43.45 32.87 -7.12
C ILE A 82 -41.95 32.60 -7.13
N PHE A 83 -41.15 33.51 -7.72
CA PHE A 83 -39.71 33.37 -7.75
C PHE A 83 -39.08 33.38 -6.36
N LEU A 84 -39.53 34.27 -5.49
CA LEU A 84 -39.06 34.33 -4.10
C LEU A 84 -39.45 33.10 -3.30
N TYR A 85 -40.63 32.54 -3.55
CA TYR A 85 -41.08 31.28 -2.99
C TYR A 85 -40.21 30.10 -3.45
N MET A 86 -39.86 30.04 -4.76
CA MET A 86 -38.96 29.01 -5.27
C MET A 86 -37.58 29.12 -4.66
N LEU A 87 -37.01 30.34 -4.56
CA LEU A 87 -35.75 30.57 -3.89
C LEU A 87 -35.74 30.11 -2.44
N PHE A 88 -36.81 30.43 -1.70
CA PHE A 88 -36.97 30.03 -0.30
C PHE A 88 -37.03 28.48 -0.18
N ASN A 89 -37.80 27.81 -1.03
CA ASN A 89 -37.88 26.37 -1.01
C ASN A 89 -36.53 25.70 -1.42
N MET A 90 -35.84 26.27 -2.38
CA MET A 90 -34.51 25.83 -2.78
C MET A 90 -33.52 25.96 -1.62
N PHE A 91 -33.51 27.10 -0.91
CA PHE A 91 -32.68 27.30 0.23
C PHE A 91 -33.04 26.38 1.42
N ALA A 92 -34.33 26.19 1.69
CA ALA A 92 -34.81 25.23 2.67
C ALA A 92 -34.44 23.79 2.35
N TYR A 93 -34.44 23.42 1.06
CA TYR A 93 -34.02 22.10 0.61
C TYR A 93 -32.51 21.85 0.85
N PHE A 94 -31.66 22.86 0.61
CA PHE A 94 -30.22 22.74 0.87
C PHE A 94 -29.87 22.73 2.36
N ARG A 95 -30.71 23.32 3.20
CA ARG A 95 -30.54 23.31 4.67
C ARG A 95 -31.11 22.08 5.35
N ARG A 96 -31.85 21.24 4.66
CA ARG A 96 -32.33 19.98 5.25
C ARG A 96 -31.17 19.02 5.42
N ASP A 97 -30.89 18.65 6.64
CA ASP A 97 -29.97 17.57 6.95
C ASP A 97 -30.50 16.28 6.30
N LYS A 98 -29.75 15.75 5.35
CA LYS A 98 -30.09 14.50 4.69
C LYS A 98 -29.66 13.37 5.61
N VAL A 99 -30.60 12.70 6.24
CA VAL A 99 -30.34 11.47 6.98
C VAL A 99 -29.84 10.42 5.98
N GLN A 100 -28.61 10.01 6.15
CA GLN A 100 -28.03 8.91 5.39
C GLN A 100 -28.30 7.61 6.15
N PHE A 101 -28.94 6.67 5.48
CA PHE A 101 -29.15 5.33 6.03
C PHE A 101 -28.02 4.43 5.53
N TYR A 102 -27.46 3.66 6.44
CA TYR A 102 -26.49 2.62 6.14
C TYR A 102 -27.03 1.30 6.63
N GLU A 103 -27.11 0.32 5.75
CA GLU A 103 -27.49 -1.05 6.12
C GLU A 103 -26.28 -1.73 6.77
N VAL A 104 -26.47 -2.19 8.00
CA VAL A 104 -25.45 -2.94 8.73
C VAL A 104 -25.33 -4.32 8.10
N VAL A 105 -24.18 -4.62 7.52
CA VAL A 105 -23.89 -5.90 6.89
C VAL A 105 -22.87 -6.69 7.69
N GLU A 106 -22.95 -8.01 7.67
CA GLU A 106 -21.90 -8.85 8.19
C GLU A 106 -20.64 -8.66 7.35
N GLY A 107 -19.54 -8.44 8.00
CA GLY A 107 -18.23 -8.29 7.38
C GLY A 107 -17.16 -8.94 8.22
N GLY A 108 -16.07 -9.37 7.58
CA GLY A 108 -14.86 -9.82 8.27
C GLY A 108 -13.83 -8.71 8.33
N ILE A 109 -13.15 -8.60 9.45
CA ILE A 109 -11.92 -7.83 9.55
C ILE A 109 -10.82 -8.77 9.06
N VAL A 110 -10.27 -8.46 7.88
CA VAL A 110 -9.04 -9.12 7.41
C VAL A 110 -7.90 -8.48 8.18
N ASN A 111 -7.37 -9.20 9.14
CA ASN A 111 -6.21 -8.79 9.91
C ASN A 111 -5.02 -9.62 9.46
N ASN A 112 -4.41 -9.23 8.33
CA ASN A 112 -3.21 -9.89 7.85
C ASN A 112 -2.03 -9.48 8.74
N LYS A 113 -1.28 -10.46 9.21
CA LYS A 113 -0.09 -10.20 9.98
C LYS A 113 1.14 -10.35 9.08
N GLN A 114 1.98 -9.32 9.08
CA GLN A 114 3.20 -9.27 8.28
C GLN A 114 4.37 -9.88 9.06
N TYR A 115 5.16 -10.68 8.36
CA TYR A 115 6.37 -11.33 8.86
C TYR A 115 7.51 -11.14 7.87
N THR A 116 8.73 -11.13 8.40
CA THR A 116 9.95 -11.31 7.62
C THR A 116 10.48 -12.71 7.88
N GLY A 117 10.63 -13.49 6.84
CA GLY A 117 11.13 -14.86 6.92
C GLY A 117 12.50 -15.03 6.28
N LEU A 118 13.18 -16.08 6.71
CA LEU A 118 14.44 -16.57 6.16
C LEU A 118 14.16 -17.81 5.30
N ILE A 119 14.64 -17.82 4.07
CA ILE A 119 14.43 -18.92 3.13
C ILE A 119 15.52 -19.97 3.32
N LEU A 120 15.11 -21.22 3.53
CA LEU A 120 15.96 -22.39 3.58
C LEU A 120 15.71 -23.29 2.36
N ARG A 121 16.80 -23.74 1.72
CA ARG A 121 16.76 -24.57 0.53
C ARG A 121 17.87 -25.62 0.59
N ASP A 122 17.72 -26.70 -0.16
CA ASP A 122 18.80 -27.66 -0.41
C ASP A 122 19.73 -27.11 -1.50
N GLU A 123 20.76 -26.38 -1.07
CA GLU A 123 21.71 -25.68 -1.92
C GLU A 123 23.08 -26.34 -1.86
N GLN A 124 23.69 -26.63 -3.00
CA GLN A 124 25.02 -27.18 -3.09
C GLN A 124 25.96 -26.14 -3.72
N VAL A 125 26.94 -25.72 -2.97
CA VAL A 125 27.99 -24.80 -3.46
C VAL A 125 28.99 -25.57 -4.30
N ARG A 126 29.38 -25.00 -5.44
CA ARG A 126 30.40 -25.48 -6.33
C ARG A 126 31.55 -24.50 -6.42
N ASN A 127 32.73 -24.95 -6.04
CA ASN A 127 33.95 -24.15 -6.06
C ASN A 127 34.66 -24.25 -7.41
N ALA A 128 35.32 -23.18 -7.80
CA ALA A 128 36.22 -23.16 -8.96
C ALA A 128 37.37 -24.14 -8.73
N GLN A 129 37.69 -24.96 -9.73
CA GLN A 129 38.80 -25.89 -9.64
C GLN A 129 40.14 -25.27 -9.97
N ASN A 130 40.12 -24.33 -10.91
CA ASN A 130 41.29 -23.58 -11.35
C ASN A 130 41.05 -22.06 -11.16
N SER A 131 42.13 -21.28 -11.19
CA SER A 131 42.07 -19.84 -11.18
C SER A 131 41.92 -19.29 -12.60
N GLY A 132 41.16 -18.21 -12.78
CA GLY A 132 40.97 -17.59 -14.08
C GLY A 132 39.83 -16.54 -14.06
N TYR A 133 39.64 -15.92 -15.20
CA TYR A 133 38.52 -14.97 -15.39
C TYR A 133 37.24 -15.77 -15.69
N ILE A 134 36.24 -15.63 -14.80
CA ILE A 134 34.99 -16.37 -14.91
C ILE A 134 34.06 -15.75 -15.95
N ASN A 135 33.42 -16.57 -16.77
CA ASN A 135 32.41 -16.13 -17.73
C ASN A 135 31.24 -17.08 -17.70
N TYR A 136 30.08 -16.55 -17.31
CA TYR A 136 28.87 -17.37 -17.14
C TYR A 136 28.12 -17.58 -18.45
N TYR A 137 27.64 -18.83 -18.70
CA TYR A 137 26.84 -19.21 -19.85
C TYR A 137 25.36 -19.33 -19.53
N LEU A 138 25.00 -19.52 -18.26
CA LEU A 138 23.64 -19.70 -17.82
C LEU A 138 23.22 -18.50 -16.97
N ARG A 139 22.02 -18.00 -17.19
CA ARG A 139 21.48 -16.91 -16.37
C ARG A 139 21.18 -17.39 -14.96
N GLU A 140 21.31 -16.47 -14.01
CA GLU A 140 20.85 -16.68 -12.64
C GLU A 140 19.36 -17.05 -12.59
N GLY A 141 19.00 -18.00 -11.73
CA GLY A 141 17.63 -18.49 -11.60
C GLY A 141 17.16 -19.42 -12.72
N LYS A 142 18.03 -19.76 -13.69
CA LYS A 142 17.68 -20.73 -14.74
C LYS A 142 17.97 -22.17 -14.30
N ARG A 143 17.19 -23.09 -14.84
CA ARG A 143 17.38 -24.51 -14.62
C ARG A 143 18.54 -25.06 -15.46
N ALA A 144 19.45 -25.77 -14.83
CA ALA A 144 20.49 -26.56 -15.46
C ALA A 144 20.11 -28.04 -15.41
N SER A 145 20.36 -28.75 -16.50
CA SER A 145 20.41 -30.21 -16.54
C SER A 145 21.83 -30.68 -16.32
N VAL A 146 22.03 -31.96 -16.00
CA VAL A 146 23.36 -32.53 -15.96
C VAL A 146 24.04 -32.33 -17.32
N GLY A 147 25.28 -31.85 -17.34
CA GLY A 147 26.04 -31.54 -18.55
C GLY A 147 25.78 -30.11 -19.11
N THR A 148 24.83 -29.34 -18.59
CA THR A 148 24.65 -27.95 -18.99
C THR A 148 25.90 -27.13 -18.66
N ARG A 149 26.39 -26.33 -19.60
CA ARG A 149 27.52 -25.41 -19.38
C ARG A 149 27.06 -24.30 -18.42
N ILE A 150 27.78 -24.11 -17.32
CA ILE A 150 27.48 -23.07 -16.32
C ILE A 150 28.39 -21.87 -16.53
N TYR A 151 29.71 -22.09 -16.56
CA TYR A 151 30.68 -21.03 -16.78
C TYR A 151 31.94 -21.60 -17.46
N SER A 152 32.79 -20.68 -17.94
CA SER A 152 34.16 -20.99 -18.33
C SER A 152 35.14 -20.15 -17.52
N LEU A 153 36.37 -20.67 -17.41
CA LEU A 153 37.51 -19.97 -16.86
C LEU A 153 38.49 -19.67 -17.97
N ASP A 154 38.81 -18.40 -18.16
CA ASP A 154 39.85 -17.96 -19.08
C ASP A 154 41.10 -17.61 -18.27
N GLU A 155 42.15 -18.43 -18.38
CA GLU A 155 43.42 -18.21 -17.66
C GLU A 155 44.16 -16.98 -18.16
N THR A 156 43.89 -16.53 -19.38
CA THR A 156 44.63 -15.46 -20.05
C THR A 156 43.96 -14.09 -19.94
N GLY A 157 42.70 -14.04 -19.64
CA GLY A 157 41.89 -12.80 -19.62
C GLY A 157 41.71 -12.16 -21.01
N ARG A 158 41.97 -12.91 -22.09
CA ARG A 158 41.92 -12.38 -23.45
C ARG A 158 40.56 -12.48 -24.12
N LEU A 159 39.61 -13.13 -23.44
CA LEU A 159 38.29 -13.37 -23.98
C LEU A 159 37.62 -12.09 -24.44
N ASP A 160 37.61 -11.06 -23.58
CA ASP A 160 36.98 -9.77 -23.86
C ASP A 160 37.61 -9.06 -25.08
N SER A 161 38.95 -9.11 -25.20
CA SER A 161 39.63 -8.55 -26.36
C SER A 161 39.32 -9.30 -27.66
N LEU A 162 39.22 -10.62 -27.61
CA LEU A 162 38.88 -11.43 -28.78
C LEU A 162 37.41 -11.24 -29.22
N LEU A 163 36.49 -11.05 -28.30
CA LEU A 163 35.11 -10.72 -28.60
C LEU A 163 34.99 -9.37 -29.32
N LYS A 164 35.77 -8.37 -28.87
CA LYS A 164 35.88 -7.06 -29.50
C LYS A 164 36.50 -7.13 -30.89
N GLU A 165 37.60 -7.86 -31.04
CA GLU A 165 38.30 -8.05 -32.34
C GLU A 165 37.40 -8.73 -33.39
N ASN A 166 36.54 -9.67 -32.97
CA ASN A 166 35.62 -10.38 -33.87
C ASN A 166 34.27 -9.65 -34.06
N GLY A 167 34.13 -8.44 -33.55
CA GLY A 167 32.94 -7.60 -33.79
C GLY A 167 31.64 -8.11 -33.15
N VAL A 168 31.73 -8.98 -32.13
CA VAL A 168 30.60 -9.63 -31.51
C VAL A 168 29.75 -8.63 -30.69
N GLU A 169 30.36 -7.54 -30.21
CA GLU A 169 29.65 -6.49 -29.44
C GLU A 169 28.52 -5.78 -30.24
N ASN A 170 28.56 -5.86 -31.58
CA ASN A 170 27.60 -5.14 -32.44
C ASN A 170 26.51 -6.05 -33.02
N GLN A 171 26.37 -7.25 -32.55
CA GLN A 171 25.35 -8.17 -33.05
C GLN A 171 24.00 -7.93 -32.39
N ALA A 172 22.93 -7.99 -33.19
CA ALA A 172 21.57 -7.91 -32.67
C ALA A 172 21.30 -9.10 -31.73
N LEU A 173 20.65 -8.82 -30.60
CA LEU A 173 20.23 -9.86 -29.68
C LEU A 173 19.26 -10.84 -30.36
N PRO A 174 19.35 -12.14 -30.06
CA PRO A 174 18.37 -13.13 -30.53
C PRO A 174 16.92 -12.73 -30.19
N ASP A 175 15.98 -13.12 -31.06
CA ASP A 175 14.55 -12.75 -30.90
C ASP A 175 13.98 -13.23 -29.55
N GLU A 176 14.44 -14.36 -29.03
CA GLU A 176 14.04 -14.89 -27.72
C GLU A 176 14.44 -13.95 -26.58
N ASN A 177 15.67 -13.43 -26.59
CA ASN A 177 16.18 -12.50 -25.61
C ASN A 177 15.46 -11.14 -25.69
N LEU A 178 15.13 -10.69 -26.90
CA LEU A 178 14.32 -9.48 -27.11
C LEU A 178 12.88 -9.65 -26.59
N ALA A 179 12.31 -10.84 -26.74
CA ALA A 179 10.98 -11.15 -26.21
C ALA A 179 10.97 -11.13 -24.68
N ASP A 180 12.02 -11.64 -24.04
CA ASP A 180 12.15 -11.62 -22.58
C ASP A 180 12.36 -10.20 -22.03
N LEU A 181 13.20 -9.40 -22.68
CA LEU A 181 13.35 -7.97 -22.33
C LEU A 181 12.04 -7.20 -22.47
N LYS A 182 11.27 -7.46 -23.52
CA LYS A 182 9.92 -6.87 -23.69
C LYS A 182 8.98 -7.29 -22.58
N LYS A 183 9.03 -8.55 -22.15
CA LYS A 183 8.23 -9.06 -21.04
C LYS A 183 8.59 -8.37 -19.72
N GLN A 184 9.89 -8.25 -19.41
CA GLN A 184 10.38 -7.54 -18.22
C GLN A 184 9.91 -6.08 -18.22
N LEU A 185 10.07 -5.37 -19.35
CA LEU A 185 9.63 -4.00 -19.50
C LEU A 185 8.10 -3.86 -19.35
N SER A 186 7.35 -4.79 -19.92
CA SER A 186 5.88 -4.79 -19.79
C SER A 186 5.42 -5.02 -18.37
N SER A 187 6.03 -5.96 -17.64
CA SER A 187 5.76 -6.19 -16.22
C SER A 187 6.03 -4.95 -15.39
N TYR A 188 7.16 -4.28 -15.65
CA TYR A 188 7.50 -3.05 -14.97
C TYR A 188 6.47 -1.94 -15.23
N VAL A 189 6.08 -1.72 -16.49
CA VAL A 189 5.09 -0.70 -16.85
C VAL A 189 3.73 -0.97 -16.18
N LEU A 190 3.34 -2.24 -16.04
CA LEU A 190 2.10 -2.62 -15.37
C LEU A 190 2.15 -2.45 -13.84
N SER A 191 3.33 -2.64 -13.23
CA SER A 191 3.53 -2.50 -11.78
C SER A 191 3.87 -1.07 -11.33
N MET A 192 4.14 -0.16 -12.28
CA MET A 192 4.53 1.21 -11.99
C MET A 192 3.40 1.99 -11.32
N SER A 193 3.67 2.56 -10.15
CA SER A 193 2.78 3.48 -9.47
C SER A 193 3.49 4.80 -9.17
N ASP A 194 2.75 5.90 -9.17
CA ASP A 194 3.29 7.24 -8.88
C ASP A 194 3.87 7.36 -7.44
N GLU A 195 3.59 6.39 -6.59
CA GLU A 195 4.05 6.36 -5.19
C GLU A 195 5.40 5.69 -5.01
N LYS A 196 5.84 4.86 -6.00
CA LYS A 196 7.09 4.08 -5.93
C LYS A 196 8.09 4.54 -7.01
N PHE A 197 8.51 5.80 -6.95
CA PHE A 197 9.43 6.35 -7.96
C PHE A 197 10.81 5.67 -7.95
N ASP A 198 11.24 5.15 -6.81
CA ASP A 198 12.54 4.45 -6.67
C ASP A 198 12.60 3.17 -7.51
N SER A 199 11.47 2.53 -7.79
CA SER A 199 11.40 1.34 -8.63
C SER A 199 11.87 1.56 -10.08
N ILE A 200 11.94 2.82 -10.56
CA ILE A 200 12.46 3.16 -11.89
C ILE A 200 13.96 2.85 -11.98
N TYR A 201 14.71 3.17 -10.93
CA TYR A 201 16.14 2.91 -10.88
C TYR A 201 16.43 1.41 -10.85
N ASP A 202 15.69 0.66 -10.05
CA ASP A 202 15.82 -0.80 -9.96
C ASP A 202 15.47 -1.48 -11.28
N ALA A 203 14.41 -1.06 -11.94
CA ALA A 203 14.03 -1.56 -13.27
C ALA A 203 15.09 -1.24 -14.34
N ARG A 204 15.64 -0.03 -14.30
CA ARG A 204 16.72 0.37 -15.20
C ARG A 204 17.95 -0.50 -15.02
N TYR A 205 18.42 -0.68 -13.76
CA TYR A 205 19.56 -1.53 -13.46
C TYR A 205 19.31 -2.99 -13.87
N SER A 206 18.12 -3.51 -13.61
CA SER A 206 17.73 -4.85 -14.02
C SER A 206 17.76 -5.04 -15.54
N LEU A 207 17.23 -4.08 -16.29
CA LEU A 207 17.24 -4.11 -17.76
C LEU A 207 18.66 -3.98 -18.33
N GLU A 208 19.46 -3.04 -17.81
CA GLU A 208 20.86 -2.88 -18.24
C GLU A 208 21.67 -4.14 -17.96
N ALA A 209 21.50 -4.76 -16.79
CA ALA A 209 22.14 -6.02 -16.44
C ALA A 209 21.70 -7.16 -17.39
N SER A 210 20.40 -7.26 -17.70
CA SER A 210 19.88 -8.26 -18.64
C SER A 210 20.42 -8.07 -20.06
N VAL A 211 20.53 -6.84 -20.55
CA VAL A 211 21.10 -6.53 -21.87
C VAL A 211 22.57 -6.94 -21.93
N MET A 212 23.36 -6.56 -20.91
CA MET A 212 24.77 -6.94 -20.82
C MET A 212 24.95 -8.47 -20.78
N GLU A 213 24.11 -9.15 -20.00
CA GLU A 213 24.12 -10.59 -19.86
C GLU A 213 23.80 -11.28 -21.20
N TYR A 214 22.75 -10.85 -21.91
CA TYR A 214 22.40 -11.42 -23.23
C TYR A 214 23.46 -11.17 -24.28
N SER A 215 24.10 -10.01 -24.26
CA SER A 215 25.21 -9.72 -25.15
C SER A 215 26.40 -10.66 -24.87
N SER A 216 26.72 -10.90 -23.59
CA SER A 216 27.77 -11.81 -23.19
C SER A 216 27.47 -13.25 -23.59
N PHE A 217 26.23 -13.74 -23.42
CA PHE A 217 25.87 -15.09 -23.86
C PHE A 217 25.91 -15.28 -25.37
N SER A 218 25.43 -14.31 -26.14
CA SER A 218 25.53 -14.34 -27.59
C SER A 218 27.00 -14.38 -28.06
N ALA A 219 27.86 -13.65 -27.36
CA ALA A 219 29.28 -13.65 -27.61
C ALA A 219 29.94 -15.01 -27.29
N LEU A 220 29.58 -15.61 -26.16
CA LEU A 220 30.12 -16.89 -25.70
C LEU A 220 29.73 -18.07 -26.62
N ASP A 221 28.52 -18.08 -27.20
CA ASP A 221 28.08 -19.08 -28.17
C ASP A 221 28.91 -19.04 -29.47
N GLN A 222 29.45 -17.89 -29.81
CA GLN A 222 30.35 -17.76 -30.97
C GLN A 222 31.77 -18.15 -30.66
N LEU A 223 32.19 -18.11 -29.40
CA LEU A 223 33.52 -18.55 -28.98
C LEU A 223 33.79 -20.02 -29.28
N ASP A 224 32.81 -20.89 -29.22
CA ASP A 224 32.99 -22.30 -29.65
C ASP A 224 33.45 -22.41 -31.12
N LYS A 225 33.12 -21.41 -31.93
CA LYS A 225 33.58 -21.31 -33.34
C LYS A 225 34.94 -20.66 -33.46
N ILE A 226 35.24 -19.68 -32.61
CA ILE A 226 36.52 -18.95 -32.62
C ILE A 226 37.61 -19.74 -31.92
N SER A 227 37.31 -20.53 -30.90
CA SER A 227 38.27 -21.31 -30.12
C SER A 227 38.89 -22.45 -30.89
N GLN A 228 38.24 -22.93 -31.97
CA GLN A 228 38.81 -23.94 -32.84
C GLN A 228 40.02 -23.45 -33.66
N ASP A 229 40.12 -22.12 -33.83
CA ASP A 229 41.18 -21.48 -34.61
C ASP A 229 42.26 -20.79 -33.75
N SER A 230 42.06 -20.65 -32.47
CA SER A 230 42.98 -19.93 -31.58
C SER A 230 43.49 -20.82 -30.44
N SER A 231 44.77 -20.68 -30.08
CA SER A 231 45.44 -21.38 -28.96
C SER A 231 44.95 -20.92 -27.57
N LEU A 232 43.66 -20.65 -27.42
CA LEU A 232 43.06 -20.26 -26.16
C LEU A 232 42.84 -21.48 -25.28
N VAL A 233 43.40 -21.47 -24.11
CA VAL A 233 43.15 -22.46 -23.06
C VAL A 233 42.04 -21.89 -22.15
N PHE A 234 40.85 -22.38 -22.31
CA PHE A 234 39.81 -22.12 -21.35
C PHE A 234 39.10 -23.41 -20.93
N GLU A 235 38.81 -23.47 -19.65
CA GLU A 235 38.11 -24.59 -19.05
C GLU A 235 36.61 -24.34 -19.08
N GLN A 236 35.82 -25.26 -19.58
CA GLN A 236 34.36 -25.21 -19.54
C GLN A 236 33.83 -26.04 -18.37
N VAL A 237 33.22 -25.40 -17.41
CA VAL A 237 32.60 -26.09 -16.27
C VAL A 237 31.14 -26.39 -16.58
N ARG A 238 30.78 -27.67 -16.42
CA ARG A 238 29.43 -28.19 -16.65
C ARG A 238 28.80 -28.63 -15.35
N SER A 239 27.47 -28.47 -15.24
CA SER A 239 26.74 -28.98 -14.08
C SER A 239 26.80 -30.48 -13.96
N ASP A 240 27.13 -30.97 -12.79
CA ASP A 240 27.10 -32.40 -12.41
C ASP A 240 25.71 -32.82 -11.89
N THR A 241 24.86 -31.83 -11.54
CA THR A 241 23.56 -32.02 -10.91
C THR A 241 22.51 -31.21 -11.67
N ALA A 242 21.27 -31.71 -11.74
CA ALA A 242 20.15 -30.91 -12.23
C ALA A 242 19.57 -30.04 -11.13
N GLY A 243 19.23 -28.79 -11.43
CA GLY A 243 18.66 -27.87 -10.46
C GLY A 243 18.57 -26.43 -10.97
N VAL A 244 18.27 -25.50 -10.08
CA VAL A 244 18.26 -24.06 -10.36
C VAL A 244 19.59 -23.45 -9.92
N VAL A 245 20.24 -22.74 -10.82
CA VAL A 245 21.56 -22.15 -10.59
C VAL A 245 21.42 -20.75 -9.99
N SER A 246 22.26 -20.44 -8.99
CA SER A 246 22.43 -19.10 -8.45
C SER A 246 23.92 -18.80 -8.27
N TYR A 247 24.31 -17.55 -8.54
CA TYR A 247 25.68 -17.06 -8.40
C TYR A 247 25.88 -16.31 -7.09
N GLY A 248 24.80 -16.06 -6.34
CA GLY A 248 24.87 -15.39 -5.06
C GLY A 248 25.18 -16.35 -3.92
N ILE A 249 26.37 -16.28 -3.36
CA ILE A 249 26.83 -17.11 -2.23
C ILE A 249 26.71 -16.26 -0.95
N ASP A 250 26.01 -16.77 0.05
CA ASP A 250 25.67 -15.98 1.24
C ASP A 250 26.01 -16.64 2.59
N SER A 251 26.65 -17.80 2.57
CA SER A 251 27.01 -18.61 3.74
C SER A 251 25.83 -19.21 4.51
N TYR A 252 24.59 -19.10 3.98
CA TYR A 252 23.40 -19.69 4.54
C TYR A 252 22.99 -21.00 3.82
N GLU A 253 23.82 -21.46 2.89
CA GLU A 253 23.52 -22.60 2.02
C GLU A 253 23.35 -23.92 2.79
N SER A 254 24.06 -24.08 3.92
CA SER A 254 24.02 -25.29 4.75
C SER A 254 23.12 -25.14 5.98
N LEU A 255 22.45 -23.99 6.14
CA LEU A 255 21.68 -23.68 7.33
C LEU A 255 20.46 -24.62 7.46
N GLN A 256 20.30 -25.23 8.63
CA GLN A 256 19.18 -26.11 8.95
C GLN A 256 18.25 -25.43 9.97
N PRO A 257 16.99 -25.85 10.11
CA PRO A 257 16.08 -25.31 11.11
C PRO A 257 16.64 -25.35 12.53
N SER A 258 17.44 -26.38 12.87
CA SER A 258 18.09 -26.52 14.18
C SER A 258 19.14 -25.46 14.48
N ASP A 259 19.66 -24.78 13.47
CA ASP A 259 20.73 -23.79 13.60
C ASP A 259 20.18 -22.35 13.71
N ILE A 260 18.86 -22.20 13.54
CA ILE A 260 18.17 -20.90 13.57
C ILE A 260 18.17 -20.33 14.98
N GLU A 261 18.52 -19.07 15.07
CA GLU A 261 18.47 -18.24 16.28
C GLU A 261 17.98 -16.81 15.90
N ALA A 262 17.63 -15.99 16.88
CA ALA A 262 17.10 -14.65 16.63
C ALA A 262 18.04 -13.79 15.77
N GLU A 263 19.36 -13.95 15.94
CA GLU A 263 20.37 -13.24 15.13
C GLU A 263 20.34 -13.65 13.67
N SER A 264 19.85 -14.84 13.31
CA SER A 264 19.72 -15.30 11.92
C SER A 264 18.80 -14.42 11.07
N PHE A 265 17.92 -13.65 11.70
CA PHE A 265 16.99 -12.71 11.03
C PHE A 265 17.53 -11.29 10.91
N ASN A 266 18.73 -11.03 11.40
CA ASN A 266 19.35 -9.72 11.35
C ASN A 266 19.93 -9.44 9.97
N LYS A 267 19.16 -8.73 9.11
CA LYS A 267 19.57 -8.37 7.76
C LYS A 267 20.88 -7.54 7.70
N ALA A 268 21.25 -6.86 8.80
CA ALA A 268 22.48 -6.06 8.83
C ALA A 268 23.74 -6.90 8.77
N ASN A 269 23.70 -8.14 9.22
CA ASN A 269 24.82 -9.08 9.19
C ASN A 269 24.86 -9.95 7.93
N TYR A 270 23.87 -9.81 7.07
CA TYR A 270 23.79 -10.56 5.83
C TYR A 270 24.68 -9.98 4.75
N THR A 271 25.53 -10.83 4.18
CA THR A 271 26.39 -10.47 3.05
C THR A 271 26.23 -11.49 1.95
N LYS A 272 26.10 -11.04 0.72
CA LYS A 272 25.99 -11.88 -0.46
C LYS A 272 27.15 -11.57 -1.41
N ASN A 273 27.95 -12.57 -1.72
CA ASN A 273 29.06 -12.45 -2.65
C ASN A 273 28.59 -12.91 -4.03
N ILE A 274 28.78 -12.07 -5.04
CA ILE A 274 28.42 -12.37 -6.43
C ILE A 274 29.64 -12.03 -7.29
N HIS A 275 30.18 -13.03 -7.98
CA HIS A 275 31.16 -12.81 -9.03
C HIS A 275 30.47 -12.45 -10.34
N LYS A 276 30.99 -11.48 -11.04
CA LYS A 276 30.48 -11.07 -12.37
C LYS A 276 31.31 -11.73 -13.47
N SER A 277 30.74 -11.85 -14.66
CA SER A 277 31.52 -12.25 -15.84
C SER A 277 32.68 -11.27 -16.05
N GLY A 278 33.89 -11.79 -16.22
CA GLY A 278 35.11 -11.03 -16.31
C GLY A 278 35.88 -10.87 -14.99
N ASP A 279 35.31 -11.25 -13.84
CA ASP A 279 36.04 -11.22 -12.57
C ASP A 279 37.08 -12.34 -12.51
N LEU A 280 38.22 -12.04 -11.90
CA LEU A 280 39.26 -13.03 -11.60
C LEU A 280 38.84 -13.80 -10.33
N ILE A 281 38.77 -15.12 -10.43
CA ILE A 281 38.55 -15.99 -9.28
C ILE A 281 39.73 -16.92 -9.06
N GLU A 282 39.96 -17.30 -7.81
CA GLU A 282 41.02 -18.24 -7.42
C GLU A 282 40.48 -19.65 -7.29
N SER A 283 41.33 -20.63 -7.48
CA SER A 283 40.99 -22.04 -7.21
C SER A 283 40.50 -22.23 -5.77
N GLY A 284 39.41 -22.95 -5.59
CA GLY A 284 38.74 -23.16 -4.30
C GLY A 284 37.70 -22.11 -3.94
N THR A 285 37.60 -21.00 -4.67
CA THR A 285 36.59 -19.96 -4.43
C THR A 285 35.21 -20.47 -4.87
N PRO A 286 34.14 -20.26 -4.10
CA PRO A 286 32.76 -20.57 -4.50
C PRO A 286 32.38 -19.82 -5.79
N ALA A 287 32.07 -20.57 -6.85
CA ALA A 287 31.75 -20.00 -8.16
C ALA A 287 30.23 -19.91 -8.43
N TYR A 288 29.49 -20.90 -7.99
CA TYR A 288 28.01 -20.92 -8.08
C TYR A 288 27.44 -21.89 -7.05
N LYS A 289 26.15 -21.81 -6.84
CA LYS A 289 25.38 -22.81 -6.11
C LYS A 289 24.23 -23.33 -6.95
N ILE A 290 23.79 -24.55 -6.67
CA ILE A 290 22.67 -25.18 -7.35
C ILE A 290 21.66 -25.69 -6.32
N ALA A 291 20.40 -25.29 -6.48
CA ALA A 291 19.29 -25.83 -5.71
C ALA A 291 18.70 -27.00 -6.47
N SER A 292 18.89 -28.22 -5.93
CA SER A 292 18.53 -29.46 -6.59
C SER A 292 17.08 -29.92 -6.35
N SER A 293 16.44 -29.35 -5.33
CA SER A 293 15.06 -29.67 -4.92
C SER A 293 14.11 -28.51 -5.17
N GLU A 294 12.86 -28.83 -5.55
CA GLU A 294 11.76 -27.85 -5.54
C GLU A 294 11.23 -27.58 -4.14
N ASN A 295 11.58 -28.43 -3.17
CA ASN A 295 11.18 -28.24 -1.78
C ASN A 295 12.05 -27.16 -1.13
N TRP A 296 11.40 -26.21 -0.49
CA TRP A 296 12.04 -25.13 0.23
C TRP A 296 11.14 -24.69 1.38
N SER A 297 11.70 -23.99 2.35
CA SER A 297 10.98 -23.57 3.53
C SER A 297 11.23 -22.09 3.82
N ILE A 298 10.25 -21.44 4.42
CA ILE A 298 10.42 -20.12 5.05
C ILE A 298 10.34 -20.34 6.54
N VAL A 299 11.35 -19.91 7.27
CA VAL A 299 11.33 -19.87 8.73
C VAL A 299 11.17 -18.43 9.20
N PHE A 300 10.41 -18.20 10.25
CA PHE A 300 10.11 -16.86 10.74
C PHE A 300 9.89 -16.83 12.26
N PRO A 301 10.20 -15.71 12.94
CA PRO A 301 9.99 -15.58 14.36
C PRO A 301 8.49 -15.56 14.69
N LEU A 302 8.10 -16.26 15.75
CA LEU A 302 6.75 -16.30 16.27
C LEU A 302 6.69 -15.67 17.67
N SER A 303 5.71 -14.80 17.90
CA SER A 303 5.34 -14.43 19.26
C SER A 303 4.54 -15.55 19.94
N ASN A 304 4.47 -15.54 21.27
CA ASN A 304 3.68 -16.53 22.01
C ASN A 304 2.19 -16.49 21.63
N ASP A 305 1.68 -15.29 21.34
CA ASP A 305 0.29 -15.08 20.90
C ASP A 305 0.05 -15.72 19.54
N ASP A 306 1.00 -15.54 18.59
CA ASP A 306 0.92 -16.13 17.26
C ASP A 306 1.05 -17.65 17.29
N ALA A 307 1.96 -18.16 18.11
CA ALA A 307 2.12 -19.60 18.30
C ALA A 307 0.82 -20.24 18.79
N SER A 308 0.11 -19.56 19.70
CA SER A 308 -1.20 -20.01 20.19
C SER A 308 -2.29 -19.91 19.10
N LEU A 309 -2.27 -18.83 18.30
CA LEU A 309 -3.24 -18.61 17.23
C LEU A 309 -3.15 -19.65 16.12
N TYR A 310 -1.93 -20.11 15.82
CA TYR A 310 -1.67 -21.08 14.75
C TYR A 310 -1.51 -22.53 15.27
N ALA A 311 -1.68 -22.80 16.57
CA ALA A 311 -1.39 -24.11 17.18
C ALA A 311 -2.12 -25.28 16.51
N ASP A 312 -3.39 -25.08 16.10
CA ASP A 312 -4.22 -26.09 15.46
C ASP A 312 -4.16 -26.08 13.92
N LYS A 313 -3.27 -25.25 13.35
CA LYS A 313 -3.16 -25.12 11.89
C LYS A 313 -2.08 -26.06 11.36
N THR A 314 -2.38 -26.75 10.28
CA THR A 314 -1.43 -27.56 9.51
C THR A 314 -1.00 -26.88 8.21
N SER A 315 -1.75 -25.85 7.79
CA SER A 315 -1.45 -25.07 6.59
C SER A 315 -1.90 -23.63 6.78
N LEU A 316 -1.21 -22.68 6.16
CA LEU A 316 -1.52 -21.25 6.21
C LEU A 316 -1.57 -20.67 4.80
N SER A 317 -2.48 -19.73 4.58
CA SER A 317 -2.52 -18.90 3.37
C SER A 317 -1.52 -17.76 3.50
N VAL A 318 -0.60 -17.67 2.56
CA VAL A 318 0.51 -16.72 2.55
C VAL A 318 0.39 -15.83 1.32
N ASP A 319 0.58 -14.54 1.52
CA ASP A 319 0.55 -13.52 0.47
C ASP A 319 1.92 -12.83 0.38
N PHE A 320 2.60 -13.02 -0.75
CA PHE A 320 3.86 -12.38 -1.11
C PHE A 320 3.59 -11.17 -1.98
N LYS A 321 3.31 -10.02 -1.38
CA LYS A 321 2.87 -8.82 -2.09
C LYS A 321 3.86 -8.31 -3.13
N ASP A 322 5.16 -8.39 -2.84
CA ASP A 322 6.20 -7.95 -3.76
C ASP A 322 6.27 -8.81 -5.03
N TYR A 323 5.71 -10.02 -4.98
CA TYR A 323 5.67 -10.98 -6.08
C TYR A 323 4.27 -11.13 -6.69
N ASP A 324 3.26 -10.42 -6.17
CA ASP A 324 1.83 -10.61 -6.53
C ASP A 324 1.43 -12.10 -6.51
N LEU A 325 1.90 -12.81 -5.48
CA LEU A 325 1.74 -14.24 -5.34
C LEU A 325 1.07 -14.61 -4.03
N LYS A 326 -0.10 -15.23 -4.13
CA LYS A 326 -0.82 -15.80 -3.01
C LYS A 326 -0.86 -17.31 -3.13
N THR A 327 -0.47 -18.01 -2.08
CA THR A 327 -0.40 -19.47 -2.06
C THR A 327 -0.68 -20.03 -0.67
N THR A 328 -0.83 -21.35 -0.58
CA THR A 328 -0.92 -22.07 0.69
C THR A 328 0.36 -22.84 0.92
N ALA A 329 0.90 -22.77 2.13
CA ALA A 329 2.08 -23.51 2.57
C ALA A 329 1.72 -24.44 3.72
N ASP A 330 2.39 -25.56 3.84
CA ASP A 330 2.29 -26.45 4.98
C ASP A 330 2.98 -25.80 6.19
N TYR A 331 2.27 -25.73 7.31
CA TYR A 331 2.76 -25.04 8.50
C TYR A 331 3.16 -26.01 9.59
N SER A 332 4.28 -25.73 10.21
CA SER A 332 4.77 -26.39 11.42
C SER A 332 5.55 -25.40 12.28
N THR A 333 5.83 -25.80 13.51
CA THR A 333 6.70 -25.07 14.43
C THR A 333 7.90 -25.92 14.79
N PHE A 334 9.01 -25.29 15.11
CA PHE A 334 10.20 -25.96 15.61
C PHE A 334 10.88 -25.09 16.68
N THR A 335 11.75 -25.69 17.46
CA THR A 335 12.58 -25.00 18.45
C THR A 335 13.95 -24.73 17.85
N GLY A 336 14.37 -23.47 17.82
CA GLY A 336 15.67 -23.05 17.35
C GLY A 336 16.81 -23.34 18.33
N LYS A 337 18.01 -23.01 17.92
CA LYS A 337 19.25 -23.18 18.69
C LYS A 337 19.24 -22.38 20.02
N ASP A 338 18.57 -21.25 20.01
CA ASP A 338 18.40 -20.37 21.18
C ASP A 338 17.27 -20.81 22.12
N GLY A 339 16.57 -21.91 21.80
CA GLY A 339 15.42 -22.42 22.55
C GLY A 339 14.10 -21.69 22.28
N ALA A 340 14.08 -20.70 21.40
CA ALA A 340 12.85 -20.02 20.97
C ALA A 340 12.06 -20.86 19.97
N VAL A 341 10.75 -20.62 19.90
CA VAL A 341 9.85 -21.28 18.94
C VAL A 341 9.73 -20.42 17.68
N TYR A 342 9.92 -21.05 16.55
CA TYR A 342 9.83 -20.45 15.23
C TYR A 342 8.75 -21.13 14.40
N GLY A 343 8.13 -20.36 13.50
CA GLY A 343 7.24 -20.88 12.48
C GLY A 343 8.04 -21.35 11.25
N LYS A 344 7.54 -22.39 10.61
CA LYS A 344 8.07 -22.93 9.36
C LYS A 344 6.94 -23.13 8.37
N LEU A 345 7.14 -22.63 7.18
CA LEU A 345 6.25 -22.80 6.04
C LEU A 345 6.98 -23.62 4.98
N ASP A 346 6.49 -24.85 4.73
CA ASP A 346 7.06 -25.74 3.73
C ASP A 346 6.32 -25.60 2.40
N MET A 347 7.07 -25.45 1.32
CA MET A 347 6.58 -25.28 -0.03
C MET A 347 7.32 -26.17 -1.02
N ASN A 348 6.63 -26.54 -2.11
CA ASN A 348 7.17 -27.37 -3.19
C ASN A 348 6.98 -26.73 -4.57
N ARG A 349 6.73 -25.43 -4.60
CA ARG A 349 6.50 -24.65 -5.82
C ARG A 349 7.21 -23.31 -5.72
N TYR A 350 7.40 -22.65 -6.85
CA TYR A 350 7.93 -21.29 -6.97
C TYR A 350 9.38 -21.09 -6.50
N MET A 351 10.11 -22.16 -6.13
CA MET A 351 11.47 -22.06 -5.62
C MET A 351 12.39 -21.24 -6.54
N ALA A 352 12.29 -21.45 -7.86
CA ALA A 352 13.08 -20.72 -8.85
C ALA A 352 12.79 -19.21 -8.89
N GLN A 353 11.58 -18.80 -8.52
CA GLN A 353 11.20 -17.38 -8.46
C GLN A 353 11.89 -16.66 -7.30
N PHE A 354 12.08 -17.37 -6.19
CA PHE A 354 12.69 -16.82 -4.98
C PHE A 354 14.17 -17.18 -4.82
N ILE A 355 14.82 -17.74 -5.86
CA ILE A 355 16.19 -18.26 -5.76
C ILE A 355 17.21 -17.18 -5.38
N MET A 356 16.96 -15.95 -5.77
CA MET A 356 17.85 -14.81 -5.50
C MET A 356 17.67 -14.23 -4.08
N ASP A 357 16.57 -14.58 -3.43
CA ASP A 357 16.21 -14.03 -2.12
C ASP A 357 16.64 -14.97 -0.99
N ARG A 358 17.10 -14.40 0.10
CA ARG A 358 17.34 -15.10 1.35
C ARG A 358 16.32 -14.67 2.42
N PHE A 359 15.95 -13.40 2.42
CA PHE A 359 14.90 -12.86 3.27
C PHE A 359 13.70 -12.49 2.42
N ILE A 360 12.51 -12.73 2.94
CA ILE A 360 11.27 -12.41 2.27
C ILE A 360 10.25 -11.86 3.26
N ASP A 361 9.57 -10.80 2.83
CA ASP A 361 8.46 -10.24 3.58
C ASP A 361 7.15 -10.82 3.03
N PHE A 362 6.29 -11.31 3.94
CA PHE A 362 5.03 -11.94 3.57
C PHE A 362 3.96 -11.68 4.62
N GLU A 363 2.71 -11.83 4.22
CA GLU A 363 1.56 -11.74 5.11
C GLU A 363 0.89 -13.11 5.26
N ILE A 364 0.51 -13.44 6.50
CA ILE A 364 -0.33 -14.60 6.79
C ILE A 364 -1.77 -14.10 6.94
N GLU A 365 -2.68 -14.68 6.16
CA GLU A 365 -4.10 -14.40 6.29
C GLU A 365 -4.65 -15.03 7.57
N GLN A 366 -5.17 -14.18 8.43
CA GLN A 366 -5.88 -14.63 9.60
C GLN A 366 -7.34 -14.95 9.27
N PRO A 367 -7.96 -15.91 9.98
CA PRO A 367 -9.38 -16.14 9.83
C PRO A 367 -10.14 -14.86 10.17
N GLN A 368 -11.03 -14.46 9.29
CA GLN A 368 -11.83 -13.25 9.46
C GLN A 368 -12.68 -13.37 10.72
N ALA A 369 -12.47 -12.52 11.69
CA ALA A 369 -13.42 -12.34 12.77
C ALA A 369 -14.72 -11.78 12.15
N LYS A 370 -15.80 -12.55 12.21
CA LYS A 370 -17.10 -12.09 11.77
C LYS A 370 -17.61 -11.01 12.70
N GLY A 371 -18.00 -9.89 12.15
CA GLY A 371 -18.56 -8.76 12.87
C GLY A 371 -19.56 -7.99 12.03
N LEU A 372 -20.22 -7.03 12.65
CA LEU A 372 -21.09 -6.10 11.94
C LEU A 372 -20.28 -4.90 11.46
N LYS A 373 -20.34 -4.63 10.18
CA LYS A 373 -19.66 -3.50 9.57
C LYS A 373 -20.54 -2.26 9.64
N ILE A 374 -20.04 -1.23 10.32
CA ILE A 374 -20.70 0.08 10.45
C ILE A 374 -19.76 1.19 10.00
N PRO A 375 -20.25 2.29 9.41
CA PRO A 375 -19.41 3.44 9.08
C PRO A 375 -18.93 4.15 10.34
N VAL A 376 -17.70 4.62 10.35
CA VAL A 376 -17.11 5.39 11.48
C VAL A 376 -17.95 6.62 11.80
N SER A 377 -18.57 7.25 10.79
CA SER A 377 -19.45 8.41 10.95
C SER A 377 -20.75 8.11 11.72
N ALA A 378 -21.10 6.83 11.87
CA ALA A 378 -22.27 6.41 12.67
C ALA A 378 -21.93 6.15 14.13
N VAL A 379 -20.64 6.22 14.49
CA VAL A 379 -20.18 6.03 15.89
C VAL A 379 -20.21 7.39 16.58
N THR A 380 -20.87 7.43 17.73
CA THR A 380 -20.89 8.61 18.61
C THR A 380 -20.32 8.25 19.95
N GLU A 381 -19.49 9.13 20.50
CA GLU A 381 -18.96 8.99 21.85
C GLU A 381 -19.92 9.63 22.86
N LYS A 382 -20.20 8.90 23.93
CA LYS A 382 -20.94 9.42 25.08
C LYS A 382 -20.16 9.12 26.35
N ASN A 383 -20.13 10.09 27.25
CA ASN A 383 -19.52 9.90 28.56
C ASN A 383 -20.54 9.32 29.53
N PHE A 384 -20.08 8.42 30.40
CA PHE A 384 -20.90 7.81 31.41
C PHE A 384 -20.18 7.89 32.77
N TYR A 385 -20.96 8.06 33.84
CA TYR A 385 -20.49 7.79 35.18
C TYR A 385 -20.57 6.28 35.43
N MET A 386 -19.50 5.71 35.90
CA MET A 386 -19.38 4.29 36.19
C MET A 386 -19.54 4.09 37.71
N LEU A 387 -20.62 3.50 38.14
CA LEU A 387 -20.94 3.27 39.55
C LEU A 387 -21.01 1.79 39.86
N PRO A 388 -20.29 1.31 40.91
CA PRO A 388 -20.30 -0.11 41.26
C PRO A 388 -21.67 -0.60 41.67
N LYS A 389 -22.09 -1.77 41.16
CA LYS A 389 -23.36 -2.43 41.56
C LYS A 389 -23.50 -2.66 43.04
N SER A 390 -22.38 -2.85 43.76
CA SER A 390 -22.34 -3.01 45.20
C SER A 390 -22.79 -1.78 45.99
N TYR A 391 -22.91 -0.60 45.36
CA TYR A 391 -23.40 0.64 45.93
C TYR A 391 -24.84 0.95 45.52
N ALA A 392 -25.42 0.13 44.65
CA ALA A 392 -26.82 0.35 44.23
C ALA A 392 -27.79 -0.01 45.35
N ALA A 393 -28.85 0.74 45.43
CA ALA A 393 -29.99 0.56 46.33
C ALA A 393 -31.28 0.53 45.50
N GLN A 394 -32.33 -0.05 46.07
CA GLN A 394 -33.70 0.12 45.56
C GLN A 394 -34.45 1.07 46.43
N GLY A 395 -35.11 2.06 45.85
CA GLY A 395 -35.80 3.08 46.62
C GLY A 395 -36.81 3.87 45.81
N GLY A 396 -37.42 4.87 46.44
CA GLY A 396 -38.50 5.64 45.83
C GLY A 396 -39.83 4.91 45.79
N ASP A 397 -40.88 5.58 45.30
CA ASP A 397 -42.23 5.01 45.24
C ASP A 397 -42.37 3.85 44.24
N SER A 398 -41.48 3.84 43.24
CA SER A 398 -41.47 2.83 42.17
C SER A 398 -40.45 1.70 42.38
N MET A 399 -39.70 1.69 43.47
CA MET A 399 -38.65 0.70 43.77
C MET A 399 -37.58 0.65 42.71
N ASP A 400 -37.25 1.83 42.13
CA ASP A 400 -36.23 1.95 41.08
C ASP A 400 -34.82 1.67 41.60
N ILE A 401 -33.92 1.24 40.72
CA ILE A 401 -32.50 1.16 41.05
C ILE A 401 -31.90 2.57 41.07
N GLY A 402 -31.19 2.88 42.15
CA GLY A 402 -30.54 4.16 42.35
C GLY A 402 -29.37 4.05 43.31
N PHE A 403 -28.90 5.21 43.78
CA PHE A 403 -27.75 5.28 44.68
C PHE A 403 -28.04 6.29 45.79
N ASN A 404 -27.53 5.95 46.97
CA ASN A 404 -27.57 6.82 48.14
C ASN A 404 -26.44 7.87 48.00
N LYS A 405 -26.81 9.14 47.76
CA LYS A 405 -25.88 10.23 47.59
C LYS A 405 -25.79 11.04 48.89
N GLU A 406 -24.58 11.31 49.37
CA GLU A 406 -24.33 12.21 50.49
C GLU A 406 -24.49 13.67 50.05
N ILE A 407 -25.33 14.41 50.75
CA ILE A 407 -25.62 15.81 50.51
C ILE A 407 -25.20 16.62 51.72
N TYR A 408 -24.55 17.74 51.50
CA TYR A 408 -24.15 18.72 52.54
C TYR A 408 -25.07 19.94 52.46
N ASP A 409 -25.79 20.19 53.54
CA ASP A 409 -26.63 21.38 53.67
C ASP A 409 -26.27 22.19 54.91
N ALA A 410 -27.00 23.32 55.16
CA ALA A 410 -26.76 24.17 56.30
C ALA A 410 -27.02 23.51 57.68
N ASN A 411 -27.68 22.35 57.69
CA ASN A 411 -28.04 21.59 58.88
C ASN A 411 -27.11 20.37 59.14
N GLY A 412 -26.20 20.09 58.23
CA GLY A 412 -25.24 19.01 58.32
C GLY A 412 -25.24 18.09 57.12
N THR A 413 -24.80 16.85 57.31
CA THR A 413 -24.74 15.82 56.27
C THR A 413 -26.01 14.99 56.29
N SER A 414 -26.63 14.79 55.12
CA SER A 414 -27.77 13.87 54.93
C SER A 414 -27.58 12.95 53.76
N ILE A 415 -28.27 11.82 53.74
CA ILE A 415 -28.23 10.86 52.63
C ILE A 415 -29.54 10.95 51.84
N LEU A 416 -29.45 11.16 50.55
CA LEU A 416 -30.59 11.17 49.66
C LEU A 416 -30.51 10.03 48.65
N PHE A 417 -31.58 9.26 48.55
CA PHE A 417 -31.70 8.28 47.48
C PHE A 417 -31.97 9.00 46.16
N VAL A 418 -31.15 8.71 45.15
CA VAL A 418 -31.26 9.26 43.81
C VAL A 418 -31.46 8.12 42.81
N PRO A 419 -32.62 8.05 42.12
CA PRO A 419 -32.86 7.05 41.11
C PRO A 419 -31.89 7.23 39.94
N ALA A 420 -31.40 6.13 39.39
CA ALA A 420 -30.42 6.15 38.33
C ALA A 420 -31.02 5.80 36.97
N ASN A 421 -30.80 6.68 35.97
CA ASN A 421 -31.12 6.36 34.60
C ASN A 421 -29.95 5.54 33.98
N ILE A 422 -30.06 4.20 34.06
CA ILE A 422 -29.00 3.27 33.64
C ILE A 422 -29.05 3.13 32.13
N GLY A 423 -27.97 3.57 31.44
CA GLY A 423 -27.81 3.45 30.00
C GLY A 423 -27.43 2.04 29.56
N PHE A 424 -26.51 1.43 30.29
CA PHE A 424 -26.13 0.01 30.18
C PHE A 424 -25.45 -0.49 31.45
N GLU A 425 -25.21 -1.78 31.57
CA GLU A 425 -24.54 -2.42 32.68
C GLU A 425 -23.61 -3.53 32.22
N ASP A 426 -22.58 -3.80 33.02
CA ASP A 426 -21.73 -4.98 32.93
C ASP A 426 -21.82 -5.80 34.23
N ASP A 427 -20.93 -6.77 34.45
CA ASP A 427 -20.97 -7.64 35.62
C ASP A 427 -20.75 -6.87 36.94
N GLU A 428 -20.00 -5.77 36.93
CA GLU A 428 -19.54 -5.07 38.14
C GLU A 428 -20.13 -3.64 38.27
N PHE A 429 -20.50 -3.00 37.16
CA PHE A 429 -20.86 -1.57 37.15
C PHE A 429 -22.18 -1.28 36.43
N TYR A 430 -22.84 -0.20 36.88
CA TYR A 430 -23.88 0.51 36.16
C TYR A 430 -23.27 1.76 35.50
N TYR A 431 -23.72 2.05 34.27
CA TYR A 431 -23.27 3.18 33.48
C TYR A 431 -24.41 4.16 33.29
N ILE A 432 -24.25 5.35 33.90
CA ILE A 432 -25.24 6.43 33.91
C ILE A 432 -24.75 7.52 32.97
N ALA A 433 -25.57 7.91 31.99
CA ALA A 433 -25.19 8.96 31.04
C ALA A 433 -24.87 10.28 31.77
N VAL A 434 -23.75 10.91 31.36
CA VAL A 434 -23.41 12.26 31.88
C VAL A 434 -24.34 13.26 31.24
N ASP A 435 -25.16 13.90 32.10
CA ASP A 435 -26.06 14.96 31.71
C ASP A 435 -25.74 16.21 32.56
N GLU A 436 -25.71 17.40 31.94
CA GLU A 436 -25.40 18.65 32.64
C GLU A 436 -26.44 19.01 33.71
N GLU A 437 -27.70 18.63 33.51
CA GLU A 437 -28.81 18.81 34.42
C GLU A 437 -29.10 17.54 35.26
N GLY A 438 -28.31 16.49 35.09
CA GLY A 438 -28.52 15.21 35.76
C GLY A 438 -28.26 15.26 37.27
N ASP A 439 -28.85 14.32 37.98
CA ASP A 439 -28.78 14.19 39.42
C ASP A 439 -27.39 13.75 39.93
N PHE A 440 -26.54 13.16 39.08
CA PHE A 440 -25.18 12.74 39.38
C PHE A 440 -24.17 13.69 38.76
N LYS A 441 -23.13 14.05 39.54
CA LYS A 441 -22.03 14.91 39.11
C LYS A 441 -20.69 14.32 39.51
N ALA A 442 -19.63 14.65 38.77
CA ALA A 442 -18.28 14.31 39.17
C ALA A 442 -17.93 14.92 40.52
N GLY A 443 -17.51 14.09 41.46
CA GLY A 443 -17.20 14.52 42.81
C GLY A 443 -18.31 14.22 43.84
N ASP A 444 -19.48 13.70 43.43
CA ASP A 444 -20.51 13.21 44.36
C ASP A 444 -20.02 12.00 45.13
N TYR A 445 -20.37 11.98 46.44
CA TYR A 445 -20.06 10.82 47.29
C TYR A 445 -21.27 9.90 47.33
N ILE A 446 -21.04 8.65 47.00
CA ILE A 446 -22.05 7.59 47.00
C ILE A 446 -21.83 6.68 48.19
N VAL A 447 -22.88 6.47 48.96
CA VAL A 447 -22.84 5.69 50.21
C VAL A 447 -23.35 4.27 49.96
N ARG A 448 -22.66 3.28 50.54
CA ARG A 448 -23.08 1.87 50.46
C ARG A 448 -24.38 1.67 51.21
N PRO A 449 -25.35 0.91 50.70
CA PRO A 449 -26.66 0.71 51.39
C PRO A 449 -26.52 0.18 52.81
N GLU A 450 -25.58 -0.77 53.06
CA GLU A 450 -25.33 -1.35 54.38
C GLU A 450 -24.81 -0.33 55.45
N SER A 451 -24.30 0.82 54.99
CA SER A 451 -23.77 1.90 55.85
C SER A 451 -24.76 3.02 56.02
N SER A 452 -25.85 3.06 55.22
CA SER A 452 -26.88 4.13 55.29
C SER A 452 -27.70 4.11 56.56
N ASP A 453 -27.78 2.99 57.28
CA ASP A 453 -28.53 2.83 58.52
C ASP A 453 -27.82 3.44 59.77
N ARG A 454 -26.65 4.05 59.57
CA ARG A 454 -25.82 4.58 60.65
C ARG A 454 -25.86 6.11 60.79
N TYR A 455 -26.63 6.80 59.93
CA TYR A 455 -26.75 8.26 59.95
C TYR A 455 -28.13 8.72 60.40
#